data_38c89e66378b2ca6c6d70d365e75b4b7
#
_entry.id   38c89e66378b2ca6c6d70d365e75b4b7
#
_cell.length_a   1.000
_cell.length_b   1.000
_cell.length_c   1.000
_cell.angle_alpha   90.00
_cell.angle_beta   90.00
_cell.angle_gamma   90.00
#
_symmetry.space_group_name_H-M   'P 1'
#
loop_
_entity.id
_entity.type
_entity.pdbx_description
1 polymer ?
#
loop_
_entity_poly.entity_id
_entity_poly.type
_entity_poly.pdbx_seq_one_letter_code
_entity_poly.pdbx_strand_id
1 'polypeptide(L)'
;MSGQKLFSFRNPWFSASVGVTAAIAVLSVVVGLIWLPLAQPDLKLSGIWDAICSAAGVPRASSQGRAVQPDFKTSNVVMTSEMLTRRDQVSIGRGATLAQRCAICHGPQGVSDANSPNLAGQFAAVTYKELNDFKTGARVNVVMSPFAATMSNQDMLDVAAYYAYLPRVPSNNLDPKLAPPPIVTTGAPMRNIAPCGSCHGDIDNKAGSPWLGGQSAVYIKPQLKAFAAGARRNDISQQ
;
A
#
# COMPACT_ATOMS: atom_id res chain seq x y z
N MET A 1 -37.67 35.38 -48.02
CA MET A 1 -36.49 34.93 -47.29
C MET A 1 -36.69 33.48 -46.91
N SER A 2 -36.08 32.54 -47.64
CA SER A 2 -36.23 31.11 -47.41
C SER A 2 -35.46 30.73 -46.15
N GLY A 3 -36.17 30.37 -45.10
CA GLY A 3 -35.57 29.92 -43.86
C GLY A 3 -34.74 28.67 -44.09
N GLN A 4 -33.44 28.80 -44.18
CA GLN A 4 -32.52 27.66 -44.15
C GLN A 4 -32.70 26.94 -42.82
N LYS A 5 -33.12 25.65 -42.87
CA LYS A 5 -33.25 24.82 -41.69
C LYS A 5 -31.85 24.62 -41.13
N LEU A 6 -31.53 25.16 -39.94
CA LEU A 6 -30.24 25.09 -39.29
C LEU A 6 -29.73 23.64 -39.09
N PHE A 7 -30.62 22.71 -38.81
CA PHE A 7 -30.37 21.28 -38.64
C PHE A 7 -30.76 20.48 -39.88
N SER A 8 -30.02 20.67 -40.95
CA SER A 8 -30.25 19.93 -42.23
C SER A 8 -28.89 19.60 -42.84
N PHE A 9 -28.74 18.41 -43.37
CA PHE A 9 -27.56 17.98 -44.12
C PHE A 9 -27.31 18.80 -45.40
N ARG A 10 -28.30 19.61 -45.84
CA ARG A 10 -28.11 20.58 -46.89
C ARG A 10 -27.39 21.86 -46.42
N ASN A 11 -27.29 22.07 -45.09
CA ASN A 11 -26.53 23.14 -44.52
C ASN A 11 -25.05 22.70 -44.39
N PRO A 12 -24.10 23.35 -45.07
CA PRO A 12 -22.70 22.93 -45.09
C PRO A 12 -22.07 22.97 -43.70
N TRP A 13 -22.46 23.89 -42.83
CA TRP A 13 -21.96 23.98 -41.47
C TRP A 13 -22.45 22.85 -40.57
N PHE A 14 -23.71 22.45 -40.73
CA PHE A 14 -24.27 21.31 -40.02
C PHE A 14 -23.63 19.99 -40.47
N SER A 15 -23.46 19.80 -41.77
CA SER A 15 -22.80 18.61 -42.32
C SER A 15 -21.34 18.54 -41.90
N ALA A 16 -20.63 19.66 -41.89
CA ALA A 16 -19.25 19.74 -41.45
C ALA A 16 -19.10 19.40 -39.95
N SER A 17 -19.96 19.97 -39.10
CA SER A 17 -19.89 19.70 -37.64
C SER A 17 -20.23 18.22 -37.32
N VAL A 18 -21.24 17.64 -37.96
CA VAL A 18 -21.54 16.22 -37.82
C VAL A 18 -20.40 15.34 -38.30
N GLY A 19 -19.79 15.69 -39.46
CA GLY A 19 -18.63 14.96 -39.99
C GLY A 19 -17.42 15.01 -39.06
N VAL A 20 -17.11 16.17 -38.53
CA VAL A 20 -15.99 16.34 -37.57
C VAL A 20 -16.27 15.56 -36.29
N THR A 21 -17.46 15.65 -35.71
CA THR A 21 -17.84 14.90 -34.51
C THR A 21 -17.75 13.40 -34.75
N ALA A 22 -18.25 12.91 -35.86
CA ALA A 22 -18.16 11.49 -36.23
C ALA A 22 -16.67 11.04 -36.39
N ALA A 23 -15.85 11.86 -37.04
CA ALA A 23 -14.42 11.58 -37.20
C ALA A 23 -13.68 11.51 -35.86
N ILE A 24 -13.95 12.44 -34.93
CA ILE A 24 -13.41 12.43 -33.59
C ILE A 24 -13.86 11.17 -32.83
N ALA A 25 -15.14 10.81 -32.91
CA ALA A 25 -15.66 9.61 -32.25
C ALA A 25 -14.97 8.33 -32.76
N VAL A 26 -14.85 8.21 -34.08
CA VAL A 26 -14.16 7.05 -34.71
C VAL A 26 -12.68 7.02 -34.30
N LEU A 27 -11.99 8.15 -34.33
CA LEU A 27 -10.59 8.25 -33.92
C LEU A 27 -10.41 7.86 -32.44
N SER A 28 -11.31 8.31 -31.57
CA SER A 28 -11.30 7.98 -30.14
C SER A 28 -11.47 6.47 -29.90
N VAL A 29 -12.37 5.84 -30.65
CA VAL A 29 -12.57 4.38 -30.60
C VAL A 29 -11.32 3.65 -31.08
N VAL A 30 -10.75 4.04 -32.21
CA VAL A 30 -9.53 3.41 -32.75
C VAL A 30 -8.35 3.57 -31.80
N VAL A 31 -8.12 4.76 -31.28
CA VAL A 31 -7.02 5.02 -30.35
C VAL A 31 -7.26 4.32 -29.01
N GLY A 32 -8.47 4.45 -28.45
CA GLY A 32 -8.76 3.95 -27.10
C GLY A 32 -8.95 2.43 -27.02
N LEU A 33 -9.57 1.82 -28.02
CA LEU A 33 -9.92 0.39 -27.96
C LEU A 33 -9.00 -0.51 -28.81
N ILE A 34 -8.25 0.04 -29.77
CA ILE A 34 -7.38 -0.74 -30.63
C ILE A 34 -5.92 -0.42 -30.38
N TRP A 35 -5.54 0.84 -30.55
CA TRP A 35 -4.13 1.23 -30.51
C TRP A 35 -3.54 1.20 -29.10
N LEU A 36 -4.23 1.76 -28.10
CA LEU A 36 -3.76 1.79 -26.71
C LEU A 36 -3.53 0.39 -26.13
N PRO A 37 -4.44 -0.60 -26.27
CA PRO A 37 -4.21 -1.96 -25.81
C PRO A 37 -3.05 -2.68 -26.52
N LEU A 38 -2.79 -2.35 -27.78
CA LEU A 38 -1.69 -2.92 -28.55
C LEU A 38 -0.34 -2.28 -28.20
N ALA A 39 -0.34 -0.97 -27.92
CA ALA A 39 0.86 -0.21 -27.60
C ALA A 39 1.32 -0.37 -26.14
N GLN A 40 0.43 -0.78 -25.24
CA GLN A 40 0.71 -1.01 -23.83
C GLN A 40 0.41 -2.47 -23.44
N PRO A 41 1.39 -3.37 -23.56
CA PRO A 41 1.22 -4.81 -23.26
C PRO A 41 0.83 -5.09 -21.80
N ASP A 42 1.05 -4.14 -20.89
CA ASP A 42 0.64 -4.22 -19.48
C ASP A 42 -0.87 -4.01 -19.29
N LEU A 43 -1.56 -3.44 -20.28
CA LEU A 43 -3.01 -3.35 -20.34
C LEU A 43 -3.57 -4.63 -20.98
N LYS A 44 -3.49 -5.75 -20.27
CA LYS A 44 -4.15 -7.00 -20.68
C LYS A 44 -5.67 -6.84 -20.58
N LEU A 45 -6.25 -6.20 -21.59
CA LEU A 45 -7.70 -6.07 -21.71
C LEU A 45 -8.24 -7.36 -22.32
N SER A 46 -8.96 -8.14 -21.56
CA SER A 46 -9.54 -9.42 -22.02
C SER A 46 -10.77 -9.22 -22.93
N GLY A 47 -11.11 -7.97 -23.29
CA GLY A 47 -12.19 -7.64 -24.20
C GLY A 47 -12.67 -6.18 -24.12
N ILE A 48 -13.54 -5.81 -25.04
CA ILE A 48 -14.13 -4.45 -25.12
C ILE A 48 -14.82 -4.06 -23.81
N TRP A 49 -15.48 -5.00 -23.14
CA TRP A 49 -16.16 -4.74 -21.87
C TRP A 49 -15.17 -4.43 -20.74
N ASP A 50 -14.03 -5.09 -20.69
CA ASP A 50 -12.97 -4.78 -19.72
C ASP A 50 -12.39 -3.38 -19.94
N ALA A 51 -12.27 -2.98 -21.21
CA ALA A 51 -11.82 -1.63 -21.55
C ALA A 51 -12.83 -0.56 -21.07
N ILE A 52 -14.12 -0.78 -21.31
CA ILE A 52 -15.20 0.13 -20.89
C ILE A 52 -15.28 0.19 -19.36
N CYS A 53 -15.28 -0.95 -18.67
CA CYS A 53 -15.34 -1.00 -17.21
C CYS A 53 -14.11 -0.35 -16.57
N SER A 54 -12.93 -0.55 -17.16
CA SER A 54 -11.69 0.08 -16.68
C SER A 54 -11.71 1.59 -16.85
N ALA A 55 -12.22 2.08 -17.98
CA ALA A 55 -12.39 3.51 -18.24
C ALA A 55 -13.43 4.16 -17.32
N ALA A 56 -14.46 3.39 -16.93
CA ALA A 56 -15.49 3.81 -15.97
C ALA A 56 -15.08 3.68 -14.49
N GLY A 57 -13.83 3.26 -14.21
CA GLY A 57 -13.35 3.09 -12.83
C GLY A 57 -13.98 1.90 -12.08
N VAL A 58 -14.64 0.99 -12.79
CA VAL A 58 -15.23 -0.22 -12.19
C VAL A 58 -14.12 -1.21 -11.84
N PRO A 59 -14.01 -1.68 -10.57
CA PRO A 59 -13.01 -2.69 -10.21
C PRO A 59 -13.19 -3.94 -11.07
N ARG A 60 -12.12 -4.42 -11.67
CA ARG A 60 -12.14 -5.68 -12.42
C ARG A 60 -12.45 -6.84 -11.47
N ALA A 61 -13.56 -7.50 -11.67
CA ALA A 61 -13.69 -8.87 -11.20
C ALA A 61 -12.70 -9.68 -12.03
N SER A 62 -11.66 -10.23 -11.40
CA SER A 62 -10.73 -11.13 -12.07
C SER A 62 -11.54 -12.28 -12.67
N SER A 63 -11.69 -12.30 -13.99
CA SER A 63 -12.45 -13.33 -14.74
C SER A 63 -11.72 -14.68 -14.79
N GLN A 64 -10.77 -14.91 -13.92
CA GLN A 64 -10.19 -16.21 -13.67
C GLN A 64 -10.77 -16.76 -12.37
N GLY A 65 -11.99 -17.27 -12.46
CA GLY A 65 -12.62 -18.09 -11.46
C GLY A 65 -11.89 -19.41 -11.23
N ARG A 66 -10.79 -19.32 -10.58
CA ARG A 66 -10.24 -20.25 -9.62
C ARG A 66 -9.41 -19.39 -8.68
N ALA A 67 -9.94 -19.17 -7.50
CA ALA A 67 -9.11 -18.69 -6.41
C ALA A 67 -8.01 -19.76 -6.23
N VAL A 68 -6.92 -19.61 -6.97
CA VAL A 68 -5.67 -20.32 -6.67
C VAL A 68 -5.35 -19.78 -5.28
N GLN A 69 -5.57 -20.60 -4.27
CA GLN A 69 -5.08 -20.26 -2.94
C GLN A 69 -3.58 -20.00 -3.11
N PRO A 70 -3.12 -18.82 -2.74
CA PRO A 70 -1.71 -18.51 -2.90
C PRO A 70 -0.90 -19.51 -2.09
N ASP A 71 0.17 -20.07 -2.66
CA ASP A 71 1.11 -20.99 -2.01
C ASP A 71 1.87 -20.34 -0.83
N PHE A 72 1.42 -19.19 -0.37
CA PHE A 72 2.01 -18.45 0.74
C PHE A 72 0.95 -18.05 1.75
N LYS A 73 1.35 -18.02 3.02
CA LYS A 73 0.50 -17.56 4.10
C LYS A 73 0.43 -16.04 4.08
N THR A 74 -0.78 -15.49 4.08
CA THR A 74 -1.02 -14.08 4.38
C THR A 74 -1.17 -13.89 5.88
N SER A 75 -1.12 -12.62 6.35
CA SER A 75 -1.43 -12.32 7.74
C SER A 75 -2.88 -12.71 8.07
N ASN A 76 -3.07 -13.38 9.21
CA ASN A 76 -4.37 -13.72 9.77
C ASN A 76 -4.77 -12.82 10.95
N VAL A 77 -4.01 -11.76 11.20
CA VAL A 77 -4.26 -10.86 12.33
C VAL A 77 -5.46 -9.97 12.03
N VAL A 78 -6.49 -10.08 12.85
CA VAL A 78 -7.64 -9.18 12.83
C VAL A 78 -7.34 -7.99 13.72
N MET A 79 -7.36 -6.77 13.14
CA MET A 79 -7.17 -5.54 13.89
C MET A 79 -8.44 -5.18 14.65
N THR A 80 -8.38 -5.18 15.99
CA THR A 80 -9.50 -4.78 16.84
C THR A 80 -9.32 -3.35 17.32
N SER A 81 -10.43 -2.67 17.62
CA SER A 81 -10.39 -1.33 18.21
C SER A 81 -9.59 -1.28 19.51
N GLU A 82 -9.66 -2.35 20.31
CA GLU A 82 -8.87 -2.48 21.54
C GLU A 82 -7.36 -2.47 21.26
N MET A 83 -6.90 -3.18 20.24
CA MET A 83 -5.47 -3.19 19.86
C MET A 83 -4.99 -1.81 19.40
N LEU A 84 -5.87 -1.01 18.82
CA LEU A 84 -5.54 0.34 18.32
C LEU A 84 -5.49 1.38 19.45
N THR A 85 -6.28 1.20 20.51
CA THR A 85 -6.46 2.20 21.57
C THR A 85 -5.81 1.82 22.90
N ARG A 86 -5.40 0.56 23.09
CA ARG A 86 -4.88 0.05 24.36
C ARG A 86 -3.59 0.74 24.78
N ARG A 87 -3.60 1.36 25.96
CA ARG A 87 -2.45 1.98 26.64
C ARG A 87 -2.37 1.47 28.08
N ASP A 88 -2.18 0.19 28.25
CA ASP A 88 -2.10 -0.44 29.55
C ASP A 88 -0.69 -0.29 30.14
N GLN A 89 -0.55 0.37 31.29
CA GLN A 89 0.72 0.62 31.97
C GLN A 89 1.43 -0.69 32.39
N VAL A 90 0.68 -1.70 32.80
CA VAL A 90 1.22 -3.01 33.18
C VAL A 90 1.83 -3.69 31.96
N SER A 91 1.14 -3.64 30.84
CA SER A 91 1.62 -4.18 29.56
C SER A 91 2.88 -3.49 29.09
N ILE A 92 2.94 -2.13 29.19
CA ILE A 92 4.12 -1.35 28.85
C ILE A 92 5.33 -1.75 29.73
N GLY A 93 5.14 -1.89 31.05
CA GLY A 93 6.21 -2.28 31.97
C GLY A 93 6.76 -3.69 31.69
N ARG A 94 5.88 -4.66 31.42
CA ARG A 94 6.30 -6.01 31.04
C ARG A 94 6.99 -6.02 29.67
N GLY A 95 6.45 -5.26 28.73
CA GLY A 95 7.02 -5.07 27.41
C GLY A 95 8.43 -4.49 27.45
N ALA A 96 8.70 -3.51 28.34
CA ALA A 96 10.03 -2.95 28.53
C ALA A 96 11.06 -4.02 28.98
N THR A 97 10.66 -4.92 29.87
CA THR A 97 11.51 -6.04 30.29
C THR A 97 11.77 -7.01 29.15
N LEU A 98 10.73 -7.39 28.42
CA LEU A 98 10.85 -8.30 27.27
C LEU A 98 11.68 -7.70 26.14
N ALA A 99 11.58 -6.39 25.92
CA ALA A 99 12.26 -5.67 24.84
C ALA A 99 13.79 -5.59 25.02
N GLN A 100 14.34 -5.90 26.20
CA GLN A 100 15.79 -5.90 26.41
C GLN A 100 16.53 -6.82 25.43
N ARG A 101 15.98 -7.98 25.14
CA ARG A 101 16.55 -8.90 24.14
C ARG A 101 16.38 -8.41 22.69
N CYS A 102 15.44 -7.53 22.43
CA CYS A 102 15.21 -6.93 21.11
C CYS A 102 16.21 -5.78 20.86
N ALA A 103 16.69 -5.14 21.94
CA ALA A 103 17.56 -3.98 21.90
C ALA A 103 18.88 -4.24 21.18
N ILE A 104 19.36 -5.50 21.14
CA ILE A 104 20.61 -5.89 20.46
C ILE A 104 20.59 -5.46 18.98
N CYS A 105 19.44 -5.58 18.31
CA CYS A 105 19.29 -5.25 16.88
C CYS A 105 18.47 -4.00 16.65
N HIS A 106 17.47 -3.74 17.52
CA HIS A 106 16.55 -2.62 17.36
C HIS A 106 16.93 -1.39 18.19
N GLY A 107 18.08 -1.44 18.89
CA GLY A 107 18.55 -0.38 19.77
C GLY A 107 17.82 -0.33 21.13
N PRO A 108 18.48 0.20 22.17
CA PRO A 108 17.94 0.20 23.53
C PRO A 108 16.67 1.05 23.70
N GLN A 109 16.49 2.02 22.82
CA GLN A 109 15.30 2.89 22.77
C GLN A 109 14.41 2.60 21.56
N GLY A 110 14.56 1.43 20.91
CA GLY A 110 13.83 1.08 19.71
C GLY A 110 14.27 1.85 18.46
N VAL A 111 15.48 2.42 18.48
CA VAL A 111 16.11 3.10 17.35
C VAL A 111 17.35 2.31 16.97
N SER A 112 17.34 1.76 15.77
CA SER A 112 18.37 0.85 15.29
C SER A 112 19.51 1.60 14.60
N ASP A 113 20.74 1.27 14.97
CA ASP A 113 21.96 1.68 14.26
C ASP A 113 22.37 0.67 13.16
N ALA A 114 21.58 -0.40 13.00
CA ALA A 114 21.82 -1.48 12.05
C ALA A 114 20.75 -1.49 10.92
N ASN A 115 20.70 -2.60 10.18
CA ASN A 115 19.72 -2.81 9.10
C ASN A 115 18.33 -3.24 9.62
N SER A 116 18.12 -3.24 10.92
CA SER A 116 16.84 -3.54 11.55
C SER A 116 15.92 -2.31 11.56
N PRO A 117 14.58 -2.49 11.58
CA PRO A 117 13.68 -1.35 11.64
C PRO A 117 13.71 -0.65 12.98
N ASN A 118 13.48 0.66 12.97
CA ASN A 118 13.12 1.42 14.15
C ASN A 118 11.73 1.00 14.63
N LEU A 119 11.61 0.71 15.91
CA LEU A 119 10.36 0.27 16.53
C LEU A 119 9.75 1.37 17.42
N ALA A 120 10.54 2.37 17.83
CA ALA A 120 10.09 3.47 18.67
C ALA A 120 8.93 4.25 18.05
N GLY A 121 7.83 4.39 18.79
CA GLY A 121 6.62 5.08 18.37
C GLY A 121 5.84 4.40 17.25
N GLN A 122 6.16 3.14 16.92
CA GLN A 122 5.37 2.35 15.97
C GLN A 122 4.01 1.99 16.58
N PHE A 123 2.99 1.88 15.76
CA PHE A 123 1.66 1.47 16.23
C PHE A 123 1.71 0.08 16.84
N ALA A 124 1.10 -0.07 18.03
CA ALA A 124 1.06 -1.35 18.75
C ALA A 124 0.47 -2.48 17.87
N ALA A 125 -0.63 -2.20 17.19
CA ALA A 125 -1.27 -3.17 16.29
C ALA A 125 -0.34 -3.65 15.18
N VAL A 126 0.49 -2.76 14.63
CA VAL A 126 1.47 -3.11 13.58
C VAL A 126 2.59 -3.98 14.15
N THR A 127 3.17 -3.60 15.30
CA THR A 127 4.22 -4.38 15.96
C THR A 127 3.72 -5.77 16.32
N TYR A 128 2.52 -5.87 16.90
CA TYR A 128 1.88 -7.15 17.19
C TYR A 128 1.67 -7.98 15.93
N LYS A 129 1.09 -7.37 14.87
CA LYS A 129 0.87 -8.06 13.59
C LYS A 129 2.15 -8.64 13.02
N GLU A 130 3.20 -7.86 12.94
CA GLU A 130 4.47 -8.32 12.37
C GLU A 130 5.11 -9.44 13.19
N LEU A 131 5.05 -9.36 14.52
CA LEU A 131 5.51 -10.45 15.40
C LEU A 131 4.69 -11.73 15.18
N ASN A 132 3.36 -11.62 15.11
CA ASN A 132 2.50 -12.76 14.83
C ASN A 132 2.76 -13.34 13.43
N ASP A 133 2.99 -12.50 12.43
CA ASP A 133 3.31 -12.95 11.07
C ASP A 133 4.63 -13.73 11.02
N PHE A 134 5.67 -13.29 11.76
CA PHE A 134 6.90 -14.05 11.91
C PHE A 134 6.68 -15.37 12.63
N LYS A 135 5.84 -15.39 13.67
CA LYS A 135 5.50 -16.61 14.43
C LYS A 135 4.73 -17.62 13.60
N THR A 136 3.78 -17.17 12.78
CA THR A 136 2.90 -18.04 11.97
C THR A 136 3.51 -18.41 10.61
N GLY A 137 4.60 -17.76 10.21
CA GLY A 137 5.25 -17.94 8.92
C GLY A 137 4.58 -17.18 7.77
N ALA A 138 3.65 -16.26 8.05
CA ALA A 138 3.13 -15.32 7.05
C ALA A 138 4.21 -14.32 6.60
N ARG A 139 5.16 -14.03 7.49
CA ARG A 139 6.42 -13.34 7.18
C ARG A 139 7.59 -14.18 7.66
N VAL A 140 8.58 -14.39 6.81
CA VAL A 140 9.74 -15.21 7.15
C VAL A 140 11.00 -14.35 7.21
N ASN A 141 11.78 -14.53 8.27
CA ASN A 141 13.11 -13.94 8.42
C ASN A 141 13.96 -14.85 9.30
N VAL A 142 15.21 -15.06 8.92
CA VAL A 142 16.13 -15.99 9.60
C VAL A 142 16.40 -15.63 11.06
N VAL A 143 16.26 -14.36 11.43
CA VAL A 143 16.45 -13.87 12.80
C VAL A 143 15.11 -13.74 13.51
N MET A 144 14.15 -13.02 12.93
CA MET A 144 12.90 -12.68 13.61
C MET A 144 11.96 -13.85 13.81
N SER A 145 11.92 -14.81 12.86
CA SER A 145 11.01 -15.96 12.99
C SER A 145 11.31 -16.83 14.21
N PRO A 146 12.57 -17.21 14.52
CA PRO A 146 12.90 -17.91 15.76
C PRO A 146 12.57 -17.12 17.03
N PHE A 147 12.83 -15.80 17.05
CA PHE A 147 12.47 -14.95 18.19
C PHE A 147 10.97 -14.93 18.43
N ALA A 148 10.18 -14.68 17.39
CA ALA A 148 8.72 -14.62 17.48
C ALA A 148 8.10 -15.98 17.84
N ALA A 149 8.68 -17.09 17.40
CA ALA A 149 8.18 -18.44 17.69
C ALA A 149 8.13 -18.74 19.20
N THR A 150 9.08 -18.16 19.98
CA THR A 150 9.16 -18.37 21.45
C THR A 150 8.22 -17.45 22.24
N MET A 151 7.62 -16.43 21.63
CA MET A 151 6.77 -15.46 22.32
C MET A 151 5.35 -15.99 22.49
N SER A 152 4.77 -15.79 23.68
CA SER A 152 3.32 -15.95 23.86
C SER A 152 2.56 -14.80 23.17
N ASN A 153 1.26 -14.97 23.01
CA ASN A 153 0.40 -13.89 22.49
C ASN A 153 0.47 -12.65 23.39
N GLN A 154 0.51 -12.84 24.71
CA GLN A 154 0.61 -11.73 25.66
C GLN A 154 1.96 -11.04 25.59
N ASP A 155 3.08 -11.77 25.40
CA ASP A 155 4.40 -11.15 25.23
C ASP A 155 4.44 -10.25 24.00
N MET A 156 3.83 -10.70 22.89
CA MET A 156 3.73 -9.88 21.66
C MET A 156 2.91 -8.61 21.88
N LEU A 157 1.80 -8.69 22.63
CA LEU A 157 0.99 -7.52 22.98
C LEU A 157 1.76 -6.56 23.89
N ASP A 158 2.50 -7.06 24.87
CA ASP A 158 3.26 -6.25 25.82
C ASP A 158 4.43 -5.53 25.14
N VAL A 159 5.19 -6.24 24.31
CA VAL A 159 6.27 -5.64 23.52
C VAL A 159 5.74 -4.60 22.55
N ALA A 160 4.59 -4.87 21.93
CA ALA A 160 3.92 -3.94 21.04
C ALA A 160 3.48 -2.65 21.78
N ALA A 161 2.91 -2.80 22.98
CA ALA A 161 2.53 -1.69 23.83
C ALA A 161 3.74 -0.83 24.25
N TYR A 162 4.85 -1.47 24.61
CA TYR A 162 6.07 -0.76 24.97
C TYR A 162 6.64 0.06 23.83
N TYR A 163 6.82 -0.52 22.64
CA TYR A 163 7.37 0.22 21.51
C TYR A 163 6.45 1.34 21.03
N ALA A 164 5.14 1.15 21.12
CA ALA A 164 4.17 2.21 20.80
C ALA A 164 4.18 3.37 21.84
N TYR A 165 4.59 3.10 23.07
CA TYR A 165 4.74 4.12 24.12
C TYR A 165 6.01 4.98 23.93
N LEU A 166 7.06 4.43 23.33
CA LEU A 166 8.29 5.18 23.09
C LEU A 166 8.05 6.36 22.13
N PRO A 167 8.78 7.46 22.31
CA PRO A 167 8.67 8.60 21.40
C PRO A 167 9.06 8.21 19.98
N ARG A 168 8.35 8.72 19.01
CA ARG A 168 8.66 8.53 17.59
C ARG A 168 10.03 9.13 17.25
N VAL A 169 10.76 8.42 16.39
CA VAL A 169 12.00 8.97 15.83
C VAL A 169 11.62 10.16 14.94
N PRO A 170 12.16 11.35 15.20
CA PRO A 170 11.92 12.48 14.32
C PRO A 170 12.40 12.17 12.90
N SER A 171 11.64 12.56 11.91
CA SER A 171 12.04 12.46 10.50
C SER A 171 13.04 13.56 10.10
N ASN A 172 14.04 13.80 10.95
CA ASN A 172 14.99 14.92 10.84
C ASN A 172 15.92 14.85 9.62
N ASN A 173 15.84 13.79 8.83
CA ASN A 173 16.67 13.62 7.63
C ASN A 173 16.02 14.14 6.34
N LEU A 174 14.82 14.69 6.45
CA LEU A 174 14.20 15.37 5.32
C LEU A 174 14.51 16.86 5.47
N ASP A 175 15.31 17.41 4.55
CA ASP A 175 15.41 18.85 4.39
C ASP A 175 13.96 19.38 4.27
N PRO A 176 13.50 20.27 5.18
CA PRO A 176 12.15 20.82 5.14
C PRO A 176 11.82 21.53 3.82
N LYS A 177 12.84 21.84 3.02
CA LYS A 177 12.73 22.44 1.70
C LYS A 177 12.52 21.43 0.57
N LEU A 178 12.76 20.13 0.82
CA LEU A 178 12.53 19.07 -0.13
C LEU A 178 11.08 18.64 -0.07
N ALA A 179 10.31 18.97 -1.10
CA ALA A 179 8.96 18.42 -1.25
C ALA A 179 9.02 16.88 -1.34
N PRO A 180 8.10 16.16 -0.69
CA PRO A 180 8.01 14.72 -0.82
C PRO A 180 7.90 14.32 -2.31
N PRO A 181 8.53 13.21 -2.72
CA PRO A 181 8.39 12.71 -4.08
C PRO A 181 6.92 12.50 -4.47
N PRO A 182 6.52 12.77 -5.73
CA PRO A 182 5.12 12.60 -6.17
C PRO A 182 4.53 11.22 -5.88
N ILE A 183 5.34 10.16 -5.92
CA ILE A 183 4.89 8.81 -5.57
C ILE A 183 4.37 8.70 -4.13
N VAL A 184 4.84 9.55 -3.22
CA VAL A 184 4.41 9.58 -1.82
C VAL A 184 3.10 10.35 -1.66
N THR A 185 2.94 11.47 -2.38
CA THR A 185 1.82 12.42 -2.21
C THR A 185 0.65 12.16 -3.15
N THR A 186 0.93 11.82 -4.39
CA THR A 186 -0.08 11.64 -5.46
C THR A 186 -0.11 10.23 -6.03
N GLY A 187 0.90 9.41 -5.70
CA GLY A 187 1.03 8.07 -6.27
C GLY A 187 1.38 8.06 -7.76
N ALA A 188 1.06 6.97 -8.42
CA ALA A 188 1.15 6.83 -9.87
C ALA A 188 -0.09 6.11 -10.40
N PRO A 189 -1.22 6.83 -10.59
CA PRO A 189 -2.51 6.23 -10.95
C PRO A 189 -2.47 5.37 -12.22
N MET A 190 -1.70 5.80 -13.22
CA MET A 190 -1.50 5.03 -14.47
C MET A 190 -0.80 3.69 -14.27
N ARG A 191 -0.15 3.49 -13.12
CA ARG A 191 0.54 2.25 -12.72
C ARG A 191 -0.18 1.52 -11.59
N ASN A 192 -1.40 1.92 -11.24
CA ASN A 192 -2.17 1.42 -10.08
C ASN A 192 -1.41 1.53 -8.75
N ILE A 193 -0.61 2.58 -8.59
CA ILE A 193 0.12 2.82 -7.34
C ILE A 193 -0.57 3.95 -6.59
N ALA A 194 -1.17 3.62 -5.44
CA ALA A 194 -1.74 4.59 -4.53
C ALA A 194 -0.64 5.47 -3.89
N PRO A 195 -0.95 6.71 -3.47
CA PRO A 195 -0.01 7.52 -2.71
C PRO A 195 0.45 6.81 -1.44
N CYS A 196 1.76 6.63 -1.24
CA CYS A 196 2.26 5.95 -0.04
C CYS A 196 1.80 6.66 1.25
N GLY A 197 1.77 8.00 1.22
CA GLY A 197 1.34 8.83 2.35
C GLY A 197 -0.11 8.64 2.77
N SER A 198 -0.99 8.15 1.89
CA SER A 198 -2.40 7.92 2.22
C SER A 198 -2.62 6.79 3.25
N CYS A 199 -1.66 5.86 3.35
CA CYS A 199 -1.70 4.77 4.32
C CYS A 199 -0.60 4.87 5.38
N HIS A 200 0.55 5.45 5.03
CA HIS A 200 1.73 5.55 5.87
C HIS A 200 1.99 7.00 6.36
N GLY A 201 1.01 7.87 6.24
CA GLY A 201 1.08 9.27 6.63
C GLY A 201 0.88 9.50 8.12
N ASP A 202 0.91 10.80 8.51
CA ASP A 202 1.03 11.23 9.89
C ASP A 202 -0.31 11.25 10.63
N ILE A 203 -1.38 11.72 9.98
CA ILE A 203 -2.63 12.07 10.67
C ILE A 203 -3.68 10.98 10.46
N ASP A 204 -3.83 10.48 9.24
CA ASP A 204 -4.90 9.54 8.84
C ASP A 204 -4.34 8.17 8.47
N ASN A 205 -3.41 7.66 9.28
CA ASN A 205 -2.79 6.38 9.01
C ASN A 205 -3.84 5.27 8.98
N LYS A 206 -3.88 4.53 7.89
CA LYS A 206 -4.80 3.39 7.75
C LYS A 206 -4.47 2.33 8.80
N ALA A 207 -5.48 1.83 9.50
CA ALA A 207 -5.31 0.82 10.54
C ALA A 207 -4.52 -0.40 9.98
N GLY A 208 -3.48 -0.79 10.71
CA GLY A 208 -2.59 -1.88 10.32
C GLY A 208 -1.43 -1.49 9.41
N SER A 209 -1.39 -0.28 8.88
CA SER A 209 -0.24 0.22 8.12
C SER A 209 0.85 0.73 9.06
N PRO A 210 2.14 0.39 8.82
CA PRO A 210 3.24 0.87 9.64
C PRO A 210 3.49 2.36 9.44
N TRP A 211 3.86 3.04 10.51
CA TRP A 211 4.49 4.35 10.44
C TRP A 211 5.86 4.23 9.77
N LEU A 212 6.09 4.96 8.69
CA LEU A 212 7.35 4.92 7.94
C LEU A 212 8.23 6.15 8.16
N GLY A 213 7.70 7.23 8.76
CA GLY A 213 8.50 8.39 9.12
C GLY A 213 9.66 8.00 10.05
N GLY A 214 10.86 8.51 9.80
CA GLY A 214 12.04 8.17 10.57
C GLY A 214 12.60 6.75 10.40
N GLN A 215 12.02 5.93 9.51
CA GLN A 215 12.60 4.64 9.17
C GLN A 215 13.83 4.76 8.29
N SER A 216 14.81 3.89 8.53
CA SER A 216 16.05 3.84 7.76
C SER A 216 15.79 3.43 6.30
N ALA A 217 16.36 4.17 5.35
CA ALA A 217 16.33 3.81 3.94
C ALA A 217 17.00 2.45 3.67
N VAL A 218 17.98 2.06 4.49
CA VAL A 218 18.66 0.76 4.45
C VAL A 218 17.68 -0.37 4.77
N TYR A 219 16.70 -0.13 5.64
CA TYR A 219 15.64 -1.09 5.92
C TYR A 219 14.50 -1.03 4.89
N ILE A 220 13.99 0.17 4.53
CA ILE A 220 12.83 0.31 3.62
C ILE A 220 13.13 -0.29 2.24
N LYS A 221 14.29 0.01 1.66
CA LYS A 221 14.63 -0.41 0.30
C LYS A 221 14.59 -1.94 0.08
N PRO A 222 15.20 -2.79 0.94
CA PRO A 222 15.04 -4.23 0.86
C PRO A 222 13.58 -4.71 1.05
N GLN A 223 12.80 -4.05 1.92
CA GLN A 223 11.40 -4.44 2.12
C GLN A 223 10.56 -4.19 0.86
N LEU A 224 10.71 -3.04 0.22
CA LEU A 224 10.03 -2.75 -1.05
C LEU A 224 10.44 -3.73 -2.16
N LYS A 225 11.72 -4.09 -2.23
CA LYS A 225 12.20 -5.13 -3.16
C LYS A 225 11.59 -6.50 -2.86
N ALA A 226 11.48 -6.86 -1.57
CA ALA A 226 10.88 -8.12 -1.15
C ALA A 226 9.39 -8.20 -1.51
N PHE A 227 8.64 -7.12 -1.35
CA PHE A 227 7.24 -7.03 -1.81
C PHE A 227 7.16 -7.14 -3.34
N ALA A 228 7.96 -6.36 -4.07
CA ALA A 228 7.97 -6.39 -5.53
C ALA A 228 8.34 -7.77 -6.11
N ALA A 229 9.24 -8.50 -5.46
CA ALA A 229 9.64 -9.85 -5.84
C ALA A 229 8.69 -10.94 -5.32
N GLY A 230 7.65 -10.58 -4.55
CA GLY A 230 6.75 -11.53 -3.90
C GLY A 230 7.41 -12.41 -2.83
N ALA A 231 8.60 -12.05 -2.37
CA ALA A 231 9.27 -12.73 -1.25
C ALA A 231 8.68 -12.31 0.11
N ARG A 232 8.03 -11.16 0.18
CA ARG A 232 7.23 -10.69 1.31
C ARG A 232 5.81 -10.47 0.84
N ARG A 233 4.85 -11.16 1.46
CA ARG A 233 3.43 -11.17 1.05
C ARG A 233 2.47 -11.16 2.23
N ASN A 234 2.93 -10.69 3.39
CA ASN A 234 2.12 -10.64 4.61
C ASN A 234 1.17 -9.44 4.68
N ASP A 235 1.05 -8.69 3.59
CA ASP A 235 0.02 -7.67 3.45
C ASP A 235 -1.29 -8.31 2.96
N ILE A 236 -2.38 -8.10 3.72
CA ILE A 236 -3.71 -8.62 3.41
C ILE A 236 -4.26 -8.01 2.12
N SER A 237 -3.93 -6.75 1.87
CA SER A 237 -4.41 -6.01 0.69
C SER A 237 -3.56 -6.27 -0.57
N GLN A 238 -2.39 -6.88 -0.45
CA GLN A 238 -1.45 -7.16 -1.55
C GLN A 238 -1.13 -5.93 -2.42
N GLN A 239 -1.04 -4.76 -1.79
CA GLN A 239 -0.80 -3.47 -2.46
C GLN A 239 0.68 -3.13 -2.55
#